data_46eaaeac001b5d238eaf85fc42920d88
#
_entry.id   46eaaeac001b5d238eaf85fc42920d88
#
_cell.length_a   1.000
_cell.length_b   1.000
_cell.length_c   1.000
_cell.angle_alpha   90.00
_cell.angle_beta   90.00
_cell.angle_gamma   90.00
#
_symmetry.space_group_name_H-M   'P 1'
#
loop_
_entity.id
_entity.type
_entity.pdbx_description
1 polymer ?
#
loop_
_entity_poly.entity_id
_entity_poly.type
_entity_poly.pdbx_seq_one_letter_code
_entity_poly.pdbx_strand_id
1 'polypeptide(L)'
;SDEKGNAYLYGNFVTNSLFTVKYEEAPLATYKFSQESKNAKSYALDATVVSLTDEGITYDQIVEDVKKELYAGKTYINLILAPDVDEETLEAINIGLKDARDGSINLTLIGCKKIPSRGFLHFDMLKSIVLPDVTEIGENAFSDCPGLQKVVLGNLTKVYGNVRNNGIFD
;
A
#
# COMPACT_ATOMS: atom_id res chain seq x y z
N SER A 1 -18.89 -2.92 -9.12
CA SER A 1 -19.05 -1.45 -8.93
C SER A 1 -19.95 -0.87 -10.00
N ASP A 2 -20.65 0.17 -9.68
CA ASP A 2 -21.40 0.96 -10.64
C ASP A 2 -20.49 2.00 -11.35
N GLU A 3 -21.04 2.76 -12.31
CA GLU A 3 -20.30 3.80 -13.04
C GLU A 3 -19.77 4.94 -12.14
N LYS A 4 -20.22 5.00 -10.89
CA LYS A 4 -19.76 5.97 -9.88
C LYS A 4 -18.72 5.39 -8.93
N GLY A 5 -18.28 4.15 -9.17
CA GLY A 5 -17.31 3.45 -8.33
C GLY A 5 -17.88 2.85 -7.04
N ASN A 6 -19.22 2.80 -6.88
CA ASN A 6 -19.80 2.17 -5.70
C ASN A 6 -19.83 0.65 -5.88
N ALA A 7 -19.40 -0.08 -4.85
CA ALA A 7 -19.57 -1.51 -4.75
C ALA A 7 -20.62 -1.84 -3.68
N TYR A 8 -21.49 -2.78 -3.98
CA TYR A 8 -22.58 -3.18 -3.08
C TYR A 8 -22.33 -4.60 -2.58
N LEU A 9 -22.38 -4.78 -1.27
CA LEU A 9 -22.28 -6.07 -0.61
C LEU A 9 -23.68 -6.52 -0.16
N TYR A 10 -24.07 -7.72 -0.60
CA TYR A 10 -25.32 -8.33 -0.21
C TYR A 10 -25.04 -9.60 0.59
N GLY A 11 -25.69 -9.75 1.73
CA GLY A 11 -25.57 -10.94 2.55
C GLY A 11 -26.03 -10.74 3.99
N ASN A 12 -26.05 -11.84 4.74
CA ASN A 12 -26.32 -11.82 6.17
C ASN A 12 -24.99 -11.68 6.92
N PHE A 13 -24.67 -10.48 7.37
CA PHE A 13 -23.48 -10.22 8.16
C PHE A 13 -23.82 -10.25 9.64
N VAL A 14 -22.99 -10.93 10.43
CA VAL A 14 -23.07 -10.89 11.88
C VAL A 14 -22.10 -9.86 12.45
N THR A 15 -22.42 -9.30 13.61
CA THR A 15 -21.55 -8.34 14.30
C THR A 15 -20.17 -8.94 14.51
N ASN A 16 -19.14 -8.16 14.23
CA ASN A 16 -17.72 -8.53 14.22
C ASN A 16 -17.24 -9.38 13.02
N SER A 17 -18.08 -9.67 12.03
CA SER A 17 -17.59 -10.23 10.78
C SER A 17 -16.60 -9.27 10.12
N LEU A 18 -15.51 -9.84 9.62
CA LEU A 18 -14.53 -9.11 8.81
C LEU A 18 -14.85 -9.33 7.33
N PHE A 19 -14.75 -8.28 6.55
CA PHE A 19 -14.76 -8.38 5.10
C PHE A 19 -13.61 -7.57 4.52
N THR A 20 -13.00 -8.09 3.47
CA THR A 20 -11.86 -7.47 2.80
C THR A 20 -12.27 -7.09 1.39
N VAL A 21 -12.06 -5.83 1.05
CA VAL A 21 -12.17 -5.37 -0.33
C VAL A 21 -10.86 -5.66 -1.04
N LYS A 22 -10.96 -6.21 -2.25
CA LYS A 22 -9.81 -6.55 -3.08
C LYS A 22 -9.89 -5.84 -4.43
N TYR A 23 -8.72 -5.57 -4.99
CA TYR A 23 -8.53 -5.22 -6.37
C TYR A 23 -7.59 -6.26 -6.98
N GLU A 24 -8.05 -7.02 -7.99
CA GLU A 24 -7.28 -8.10 -8.63
C GLU A 24 -6.56 -9.02 -7.61
N GLU A 25 -7.31 -9.49 -6.60
CA GLU A 25 -6.82 -10.31 -5.50
C GLU A 25 -5.94 -9.59 -4.45
N ALA A 26 -5.46 -8.39 -4.70
CA ALA A 26 -4.78 -7.58 -3.68
C ALA A 26 -5.78 -7.01 -2.66
N PRO A 27 -5.57 -7.22 -1.36
CA PRO A 27 -6.45 -6.64 -0.35
C PRO A 27 -6.24 -5.13 -0.26
N LEU A 28 -7.27 -4.34 -0.58
CA LEU A 28 -7.25 -2.88 -0.44
C LEU A 28 -7.50 -2.43 0.99
N ALA A 29 -8.52 -3.00 1.63
CA ALA A 29 -8.91 -2.65 2.98
C ALA A 29 -9.70 -3.79 3.63
N THR A 30 -9.59 -3.93 4.94
CA THR A 30 -10.40 -4.86 5.73
C THR A 30 -11.26 -4.06 6.69
N TYR A 31 -12.55 -4.32 6.67
CA TYR A 31 -13.56 -3.70 7.53
C TYR A 31 -14.15 -4.69 8.49
N LYS A 32 -14.46 -4.21 9.69
CA LYS A 32 -15.21 -4.96 10.69
C LYS A 32 -16.67 -4.53 10.66
N PHE A 33 -17.55 -5.47 10.45
CA PHE A 33 -18.98 -5.21 10.54
C PHE A 33 -19.38 -4.98 12.01
N SER A 34 -20.09 -3.87 12.28
CA SER A 34 -20.66 -3.57 13.59
C SER A 34 -22.19 -3.52 13.52
N GLN A 35 -22.84 -3.65 14.67
CA GLN A 35 -24.29 -3.55 14.73
C GLN A 35 -24.80 -2.16 14.34
N GLU A 36 -24.02 -1.12 14.62
CA GLU A 36 -24.31 0.25 14.23
C GLU A 36 -24.29 0.44 12.72
N SER A 37 -23.50 -0.35 12.02
CA SER A 37 -23.40 -0.33 10.56
C SER A 37 -24.55 -1.04 9.83
N LYS A 38 -25.44 -1.75 10.52
CA LYS A 38 -26.59 -2.42 9.88
C LYS A 38 -27.48 -1.48 9.07
N ASN A 39 -27.55 -0.23 9.46
CA ASN A 39 -28.36 0.78 8.81
C ASN A 39 -27.52 1.75 7.94
N ALA A 40 -26.23 1.53 7.86
CA ALA A 40 -25.38 2.36 7.02
C ALA A 40 -25.71 2.11 5.55
N LYS A 41 -26.13 3.14 4.86
CA LYS A 41 -26.46 3.09 3.43
C LYS A 41 -25.22 3.11 2.54
N SER A 42 -24.08 3.52 3.06
CA SER A 42 -22.79 3.53 2.36
C SER A 42 -21.62 3.56 3.34
N TYR A 43 -20.56 2.89 2.96
CA TYR A 43 -19.22 3.05 3.55
C TYR A 43 -18.39 3.79 2.52
N ALA A 44 -17.83 4.94 2.88
CA ALA A 44 -16.76 5.52 2.10
C ALA A 44 -15.51 4.65 2.33
N LEU A 45 -15.02 4.05 1.26
CA LEU A 45 -13.69 3.46 1.29
C LEU A 45 -12.68 4.60 1.41
N ASP A 46 -11.96 4.62 2.51
CA ASP A 46 -10.79 5.50 2.67
C ASP A 46 -9.58 4.92 1.93
N ALA A 47 -9.85 4.35 0.76
CA ALA A 47 -8.85 3.72 -0.09
C ALA A 47 -8.91 4.35 -1.48
N THR A 48 -7.75 4.50 -2.10
CA THR A 48 -7.61 4.96 -3.48
C THR A 48 -6.74 4.00 -4.26
N VAL A 49 -6.86 4.05 -5.59
CA VAL A 49 -5.98 3.31 -6.52
C VAL A 49 -5.40 4.32 -7.49
N VAL A 50 -4.06 4.41 -7.52
CA VAL A 50 -3.31 5.27 -8.43
C VAL A 50 -2.45 4.39 -9.34
N SER A 51 -2.57 4.58 -10.65
CA SER A 51 -1.71 3.89 -11.63
C SER A 51 -0.48 4.74 -11.91
N LEU A 52 0.69 4.15 -11.74
CA LEU A 52 1.99 4.75 -12.02
C LEU A 52 2.73 3.95 -13.12
N THR A 53 1.97 3.39 -14.07
CA THR A 53 2.51 2.53 -15.13
C THR A 53 2.57 3.20 -16.50
N ASP A 54 2.19 4.47 -16.59
CA ASP A 54 2.18 5.19 -17.87
C ASP A 54 3.60 5.36 -18.42
N GLU A 55 3.80 5.08 -19.70
CA GLU A 55 5.08 5.31 -20.35
C GLU A 55 5.46 6.78 -20.28
N GLY A 56 6.65 7.06 -19.70
CA GLY A 56 7.17 8.42 -19.56
C GLY A 56 6.60 9.18 -18.36
N ILE A 57 5.96 8.52 -17.39
CA ILE A 57 5.63 9.17 -16.12
C ILE A 57 6.91 9.71 -15.49
N THR A 58 6.88 10.96 -15.07
CA THR A 58 8.04 11.62 -14.48
C THR A 58 8.03 11.50 -12.96
N TYR A 59 9.20 11.68 -12.34
CA TYR A 59 9.36 11.76 -10.90
C TYR A 59 8.37 12.77 -10.27
N ASP A 60 8.32 13.99 -10.80
CA ASP A 60 7.41 15.04 -10.28
C ASP A 60 5.95 14.65 -10.42
N GLN A 61 5.57 13.96 -11.49
CA GLN A 61 4.20 13.47 -11.66
C GLN A 61 3.84 12.43 -10.61
N ILE A 62 4.73 11.49 -10.32
CA ILE A 62 4.54 10.48 -9.25
C ILE A 62 4.34 11.18 -7.90
N VAL A 63 5.21 12.15 -7.57
CA VAL A 63 5.10 12.93 -6.33
C VAL A 63 3.73 13.60 -6.22
N GLU A 64 3.30 14.29 -7.27
CA GLU A 64 2.02 15.02 -7.26
C GLU A 64 0.80 14.09 -7.20
N ASP A 65 0.82 12.97 -7.92
CA ASP A 65 -0.29 12.00 -7.93
C ASP A 65 -0.47 11.35 -6.55
N VAL A 66 0.63 10.95 -5.90
CA VAL A 66 0.61 10.39 -4.55
C VAL A 66 0.18 11.44 -3.51
N LYS A 67 0.73 12.64 -3.60
CA LYS A 67 0.44 13.76 -2.71
C LYS A 67 -1.02 14.21 -2.77
N LYS A 68 -1.62 14.17 -3.96
CA LYS A 68 -3.03 14.46 -4.15
C LYS A 68 -3.93 13.55 -3.31
N GLU A 69 -3.62 12.25 -3.27
CA GLU A 69 -4.39 11.29 -2.47
C GLU A 69 -4.19 11.52 -0.96
N LEU A 70 -2.97 11.85 -0.55
CA LEU A 70 -2.69 12.23 0.82
C LEU A 70 -3.50 13.45 1.26
N TYR A 71 -3.54 14.50 0.44
CA TYR A 71 -4.28 15.72 0.74
C TYR A 71 -5.81 15.53 0.64
N ALA A 72 -6.28 14.51 -0.08
CA ALA A 72 -7.66 14.05 -0.03
C ALA A 72 -8.02 13.30 1.27
N GLY A 73 -7.06 13.16 2.21
CA GLY A 73 -7.25 12.52 3.50
C GLY A 73 -7.16 10.99 3.46
N LYS A 74 -6.63 10.41 2.37
CA LYS A 74 -6.52 8.95 2.23
C LYS A 74 -5.40 8.39 3.10
N THR A 75 -5.70 7.33 3.83
CA THR A 75 -4.75 6.58 4.65
C THR A 75 -4.50 5.16 4.11
N TYR A 76 -5.32 4.70 3.18
CA TYR A 76 -5.14 3.46 2.42
C TYR A 76 -4.87 3.83 0.96
N ILE A 77 -3.60 3.74 0.55
CA ILE A 77 -3.14 4.13 -0.79
C ILE A 77 -2.64 2.89 -1.51
N ASN A 78 -3.21 2.65 -2.68
CA ASN A 78 -2.89 1.49 -3.50
C ASN A 78 -2.30 2.00 -4.81
N LEU A 79 -1.06 1.58 -5.10
CA LEU A 79 -0.31 2.00 -6.27
C LEU A 79 -0.14 0.80 -7.21
N ILE A 80 -0.49 0.99 -8.47
CA ILE A 80 -0.17 0.04 -9.53
C ILE A 80 1.15 0.47 -10.15
N LEU A 81 2.14 -0.42 -10.08
CA LEU A 81 3.51 -0.16 -10.50
C LEU A 81 3.94 -1.12 -11.62
N ALA A 82 4.95 -0.71 -12.37
CA ALA A 82 5.65 -1.61 -13.27
C ALA A 82 6.30 -2.78 -12.49
N PRO A 83 6.52 -3.95 -13.14
CA PRO A 83 7.13 -5.11 -12.48
C PRO A 83 8.52 -4.83 -11.88
N ASP A 84 9.31 -4.04 -12.57
CA ASP A 84 10.66 -3.64 -12.18
C ASP A 84 10.67 -2.16 -11.77
N VAL A 85 10.22 -1.89 -10.56
CA VAL A 85 10.26 -0.56 -9.96
C VAL A 85 11.70 -0.22 -9.55
N ASP A 86 12.15 0.97 -9.88
CA ASP A 86 13.47 1.48 -9.49
C ASP A 86 13.44 2.26 -8.17
N GLU A 87 14.63 2.62 -7.68
CA GLU A 87 14.79 3.41 -6.45
C GLU A 87 14.18 4.81 -6.60
N GLU A 88 14.28 5.42 -7.79
CA GLU A 88 13.78 6.76 -8.07
C GLU A 88 12.25 6.82 -7.95
N THR A 89 11.55 5.81 -8.49
CA THR A 89 10.09 5.68 -8.34
C THR A 89 9.67 5.56 -6.87
N LEU A 90 10.39 4.76 -6.08
CA LEU A 90 10.08 4.61 -4.65
C LEU A 90 10.40 5.87 -3.86
N GLU A 91 11.47 6.58 -4.21
CA GLU A 91 11.80 7.88 -3.63
C GLU A 91 10.71 8.91 -3.92
N ALA A 92 10.21 8.97 -5.16
CA ALA A 92 9.10 9.86 -5.53
C ALA A 92 7.85 9.57 -4.71
N ILE A 93 7.51 8.29 -4.50
CA ILE A 93 6.40 7.88 -3.64
C ILE A 93 6.64 8.36 -2.19
N ASN A 94 7.85 8.18 -1.65
CA ASN A 94 8.21 8.63 -0.31
C ASN A 94 8.03 10.15 -0.17
N ILE A 95 8.55 10.91 -1.13
CA ILE A 95 8.40 12.38 -1.14
C ILE A 95 6.93 12.79 -1.24
N GLY A 96 6.13 12.09 -2.04
CA GLY A 96 4.68 12.34 -2.12
C GLY A 96 3.94 12.10 -0.81
N LEU A 97 4.43 11.18 0.02
CA LEU A 97 3.84 10.83 1.32
C LEU A 97 4.45 11.55 2.53
N LYS A 98 5.52 12.34 2.35
CA LYS A 98 6.31 12.91 3.46
C LYS A 98 5.52 13.79 4.45
N ASP A 99 4.41 14.37 4.00
CA ASP A 99 3.56 15.21 4.83
C ASP A 99 2.54 14.38 5.65
N ALA A 100 2.52 13.05 5.47
CA ALA A 100 1.71 12.16 6.29
C ALA A 100 2.31 12.03 7.70
N ARG A 101 1.43 11.79 8.68
CA ARG A 101 1.88 11.48 10.03
C ARG A 101 2.57 10.13 10.07
N ASP A 102 3.64 10.01 10.86
CA ASP A 102 4.37 8.77 11.08
C ASP A 102 3.42 7.62 11.46
N GLY A 103 3.61 6.47 10.84
CA GLY A 103 2.81 5.27 11.07
C GLY A 103 1.32 5.43 10.75
N SER A 104 0.94 6.32 9.82
CA SER A 104 -0.47 6.55 9.45
C SER A 104 -0.89 5.89 8.13
N ILE A 105 0.04 5.62 7.22
CA ILE A 105 -0.26 5.16 5.86
C ILE A 105 -0.23 3.62 5.75
N ASN A 106 -1.26 3.09 5.14
CA ASN A 106 -1.35 1.70 4.73
C ASN A 106 -1.17 1.64 3.20
N LEU A 107 -0.03 1.14 2.75
CA LEU A 107 0.37 1.12 1.35
C LEU A 107 0.17 -0.27 0.75
N THR A 108 -0.33 -0.35 -0.47
CA THR A 108 -0.33 -1.58 -1.28
C THR A 108 0.37 -1.30 -2.59
N LEU A 109 1.35 -2.11 -2.96
CA LEU A 109 1.98 -2.07 -4.27
C LEU A 109 1.53 -3.26 -5.12
N ILE A 110 0.84 -2.98 -6.21
CA ILE A 110 0.30 -3.97 -7.13
C ILE A 110 1.17 -4.01 -8.39
N GLY A 111 1.47 -5.21 -8.89
CA GLY A 111 2.27 -5.40 -10.10
C GLY A 111 3.78 -5.45 -9.88
N CYS A 112 4.29 -4.75 -8.88
CA CYS A 112 5.71 -4.75 -8.53
C CYS A 112 6.20 -6.15 -8.18
N LYS A 113 7.28 -6.63 -8.83
CA LYS A 113 7.86 -7.97 -8.60
C LYS A 113 9.09 -7.94 -7.71
N LYS A 114 9.77 -6.81 -7.64
CA LYS A 114 11.02 -6.68 -6.91
C LYS A 114 11.08 -5.36 -6.16
N ILE A 115 11.46 -5.43 -4.90
CA ILE A 115 11.82 -4.25 -4.11
C ILE A 115 13.35 -4.12 -4.13
N PRO A 116 13.90 -3.00 -4.61
CA PRO A 116 15.33 -2.76 -4.61
C PRO A 116 15.89 -2.68 -3.19
N SER A 117 17.21 -2.79 -3.07
CA SER A 117 17.89 -2.53 -1.80
C SER A 117 17.59 -1.12 -1.33
N ARG A 118 17.28 -0.96 -0.04
CA ARG A 118 16.88 0.33 0.57
C ARG A 118 15.62 0.98 -0.03
N GLY A 119 14.79 0.23 -0.75
CA GLY A 119 13.64 0.77 -1.49
C GLY A 119 12.63 1.52 -0.63
N PHE A 120 12.49 1.17 0.64
CA PHE A 120 11.63 1.85 1.61
C PHE A 120 12.43 2.45 2.78
N LEU A 121 13.68 2.81 2.54
CA LEU A 121 14.51 3.45 3.55
C LEU A 121 13.87 4.78 4.00
N HIS A 122 13.73 4.98 5.33
CA HIS A 122 13.13 6.19 5.92
C HIS A 122 11.68 6.48 5.51
N PHE A 123 10.87 5.43 5.27
CA PHE A 123 9.42 5.59 5.08
C PHE A 123 8.70 5.65 6.44
N ASP A 124 8.91 6.74 7.18
CA ASP A 124 8.44 6.92 8.56
C ASP A 124 6.91 6.88 8.66
N MET A 125 6.22 7.34 7.61
CA MET A 125 4.76 7.39 7.55
C MET A 125 4.11 6.00 7.42
N LEU A 126 4.85 4.94 7.05
CA LEU A 126 4.27 3.61 6.86
C LEU A 126 3.78 3.00 8.18
N LYS A 127 2.51 2.57 8.19
CA LYS A 127 1.92 1.70 9.20
C LYS A 127 1.88 0.26 8.76
N SER A 128 1.50 0.02 7.52
CA SER A 128 1.50 -1.30 6.93
C SER A 128 1.82 -1.24 5.44
N ILE A 129 2.38 -2.33 4.93
CA ILE A 129 2.58 -2.51 3.51
C ILE A 129 2.11 -3.89 3.06
N VAL A 130 1.45 -3.94 1.89
CA VAL A 130 0.98 -5.16 1.24
C VAL A 130 1.64 -5.27 -0.12
N LEU A 131 2.33 -6.37 -0.36
CA LEU A 131 3.15 -6.65 -1.53
C LEU A 131 2.71 -7.99 -2.15
N PRO A 132 1.54 -8.03 -2.84
CA PRO A 132 0.95 -9.29 -3.28
C PRO A 132 1.75 -9.99 -4.37
N ASP A 133 2.43 -9.22 -5.20
CA ASP A 133 3.13 -9.70 -6.40
C ASP A 133 4.64 -9.81 -6.23
N VAL A 134 5.18 -9.27 -5.14
CA VAL A 134 6.63 -9.21 -4.91
C VAL A 134 7.20 -10.59 -4.69
N THR A 135 8.22 -10.93 -5.47
CA THR A 135 8.98 -12.18 -5.40
C THR A 135 10.36 -12.01 -4.80
N GLU A 136 10.92 -10.80 -4.87
CA GLU A 136 12.26 -10.52 -4.37
C GLU A 136 12.29 -9.23 -3.54
N ILE A 137 13.01 -9.24 -2.43
CA ILE A 137 13.25 -8.07 -1.57
C ILE A 137 14.75 -7.87 -1.39
N GLY A 138 15.20 -6.66 -1.69
CA GLY A 138 16.59 -6.24 -1.56
C GLY A 138 17.04 -6.04 -0.13
N GLU A 139 18.34 -5.88 0.05
CA GLU A 139 18.99 -5.66 1.35
C GLU A 139 18.53 -4.33 1.96
N ASN A 140 18.24 -4.33 3.27
CA ASN A 140 17.80 -3.16 4.03
C ASN A 140 16.57 -2.44 3.43
N ALA A 141 15.71 -3.20 2.76
CA ALA A 141 14.58 -2.61 2.02
C ALA A 141 13.60 -1.84 2.90
N PHE A 142 13.49 -2.17 4.18
CA PHE A 142 12.58 -1.54 5.13
C PHE A 142 13.31 -0.97 6.36
N SER A 143 14.59 -0.66 6.22
CA SER A 143 15.35 -0.07 7.31
C SER A 143 14.82 1.32 7.66
N ASP A 144 14.92 1.69 8.93
CA ASP A 144 14.46 2.99 9.43
C ASP A 144 12.99 3.32 9.08
N CYS A 145 12.11 2.33 9.25
CA CYS A 145 10.66 2.50 9.14
C CYS A 145 9.99 2.34 10.52
N PRO A 146 10.14 3.28 11.46
CA PRO A 146 9.74 3.11 12.87
C PRO A 146 8.23 2.94 13.06
N GLY A 147 7.43 3.42 12.12
CA GLY A 147 5.97 3.28 12.15
C GLY A 147 5.45 1.95 11.63
N LEU A 148 6.30 1.14 10.96
CA LEU A 148 5.88 -0.06 10.26
C LEU A 148 5.54 -1.20 11.23
N GLN A 149 4.26 -1.59 11.24
CA GLN A 149 3.73 -2.63 12.14
C GLN A 149 3.38 -3.93 11.42
N LYS A 150 3.19 -3.87 10.09
CA LYS A 150 2.72 -5.02 9.32
C LYS A 150 3.26 -5.01 7.90
N VAL A 151 3.82 -6.14 7.49
CA VAL A 151 4.18 -6.44 6.10
C VAL A 151 3.41 -7.69 5.66
N VAL A 152 2.72 -7.62 4.53
CA VAL A 152 2.02 -8.75 3.93
C VAL A 152 2.67 -9.06 2.59
N LEU A 153 3.15 -10.28 2.45
CA LEU A 153 3.85 -10.78 1.27
C LEU A 153 3.03 -11.89 0.63
N GLY A 154 2.78 -11.78 -0.67
CA GLY A 154 2.00 -12.79 -1.40
C GLY A 154 2.85 -13.95 -1.92
N ASN A 155 3.89 -13.64 -2.66
CA ASN A 155 4.63 -14.62 -3.47
C ASN A 155 6.15 -14.56 -3.27
N LEU A 156 6.62 -14.15 -2.11
CA LEU A 156 8.04 -13.96 -1.84
C LEU A 156 8.83 -15.28 -1.98
N THR A 157 9.85 -15.25 -2.83
CA THR A 157 10.76 -16.38 -3.06
C THR A 157 12.19 -16.10 -2.65
N LYS A 158 12.60 -14.83 -2.61
CA LYS A 158 13.97 -14.45 -2.34
C LYS A 158 14.08 -13.16 -1.53
N VAL A 159 14.94 -13.19 -0.53
CA VAL A 159 15.33 -12.04 0.28
C VAL A 159 16.84 -11.92 0.23
N TYR A 160 17.31 -10.72 -0.08
CA TYR A 160 18.73 -10.39 -0.02
C TYR A 160 19.00 -9.72 1.31
N GLY A 161 19.97 -10.24 2.04
CA GLY A 161 20.39 -9.67 3.32
C GLY A 161 21.58 -10.40 3.88
N ASN A 162 22.35 -9.72 4.71
CA ASN A 162 23.50 -10.31 5.37
C ASN A 162 23.06 -10.99 6.66
N VAL A 163 23.33 -12.26 6.81
CA VAL A 163 22.92 -13.12 7.95
C VAL A 163 23.49 -12.65 9.29
N ARG A 164 24.32 -11.63 9.32
CA ARG A 164 25.09 -11.28 10.52
C ARG A 164 24.69 -10.00 11.23
N ASN A 165 24.14 -8.99 10.59
CA ASN A 165 23.80 -7.74 11.27
C ASN A 165 22.66 -6.91 10.68
N ASN A 166 22.19 -7.16 9.46
CA ASN A 166 21.17 -6.29 8.87
C ASN A 166 20.11 -7.14 8.19
N GLY A 167 19.00 -7.34 8.84
CA GLY A 167 17.79 -7.87 8.27
C GLY A 167 17.18 -6.89 7.26
N ILE A 168 16.06 -7.24 6.69
CA ILE A 168 15.29 -6.33 5.83
C ILE A 168 14.61 -5.20 6.63
N PHE A 169 14.69 -5.25 7.97
CA PHE A 169 14.02 -4.39 8.94
C PHE A 169 14.97 -3.73 9.96
N ASP A 170 16.26 -3.63 9.74
CA ASP A 170 17.19 -2.95 10.67
C ASP A 170 17.22 -1.45 10.43
#